data_b2aaaba127e9bb2332ddb9fe47a7840f
#
_entry.id   b2aaaba127e9bb2332ddb9fe47a7840f
#
_cell.length_a   1.000
_cell.length_b   1.000
_cell.length_c   1.000
_cell.angle_alpha   90.00
_cell.angle_beta   90.00
_cell.angle_gamma   90.00
#
_symmetry.space_group_name_H-M   'P 1'
#
loop_
_entity.id
_entity.type
_entity.pdbx_description
1 polymer ?
#
loop_
_entity_poly.entity_id
_entity_poly.type
_entity_poly.pdbx_seq_one_letter_code
_entity_poly.pdbx_strand_id
1 'polypeptide(L)'
;MRYSTLQQQAFYEDSKKYLNHKDETTLLPGDLPVLEDLVRFHEYRYYVLNDPLISDFEYDRLYKLLEALEKKHPASTSPTSPTKRVS
;
A
#
# COMPACT_ATOMS: atom_id res chain seq x y z
N MET A 1 -3.87 -15.06 6.72
CA MET A 1 -4.51 -14.64 5.46
C MET A 1 -3.68 -15.10 4.28
N ARG A 2 -4.32 -15.61 3.25
CA ARG A 2 -3.65 -16.05 2.04
C ARG A 2 -4.13 -15.28 0.83
N TYR A 3 -3.20 -15.02 -0.08
CA TYR A 3 -3.51 -14.36 -1.34
C TYR A 3 -3.37 -15.36 -2.47
N SER A 4 -4.32 -15.37 -3.40
CA SER A 4 -4.22 -16.21 -4.59
C SER A 4 -3.11 -15.68 -5.50
N THR A 5 -2.66 -16.52 -6.44
CA THR A 5 -1.64 -16.10 -7.41
C THR A 5 -2.10 -14.88 -8.21
N LEU A 6 -3.39 -14.88 -8.63
CA LEU A 6 -3.93 -13.75 -9.39
C LEU A 6 -4.00 -12.48 -8.56
N GLN A 7 -4.36 -12.59 -7.28
CA GLN A 7 -4.37 -11.42 -6.39
C GLN A 7 -2.97 -10.85 -6.21
N GLN A 8 -1.99 -11.72 -6.01
CA GLN A 8 -0.61 -11.27 -5.83
C GLN A 8 -0.08 -10.56 -7.07
N GLN A 9 -0.41 -11.10 -8.24
CA GLN A 9 -0.01 -10.46 -9.49
C GLN A 9 -0.65 -9.10 -9.66
N ALA A 10 -1.93 -9.00 -9.36
CA ALA A 10 -2.66 -7.72 -9.46
C ALA A 10 -2.10 -6.69 -8.49
N PHE A 11 -1.79 -7.09 -7.25
CA PHE A 11 -1.19 -6.20 -6.28
C PHE A 11 0.18 -5.71 -6.72
N TYR A 12 0.98 -6.60 -7.30
CA TYR A 12 2.30 -6.23 -7.79
C TYR A 12 2.20 -5.21 -8.92
N GLU A 13 1.30 -5.44 -9.88
CA GLU A 13 1.11 -4.53 -10.99
C GLU A 13 0.58 -3.17 -10.53
N ASP A 14 -0.37 -3.16 -9.60
CA ASP A 14 -0.89 -1.92 -9.04
C ASP A 14 0.20 -1.16 -8.30
N SER A 15 1.06 -1.87 -7.56
CA SER A 15 2.19 -1.25 -6.88
C SER A 15 3.09 -0.52 -7.85
N LYS A 16 3.38 -1.15 -9.00
CA LYS A 16 4.22 -0.53 -10.02
C LYS A 16 3.59 0.75 -10.58
N LYS A 17 2.29 0.78 -10.74
CA LYS A 17 1.60 1.98 -11.21
C LYS A 17 1.81 3.15 -10.25
N TYR A 18 1.64 2.90 -8.95
CA TYR A 18 1.82 3.96 -7.97
C TYR A 18 3.27 4.38 -7.84
N LEU A 19 4.19 3.43 -7.91
CA LEU A 19 5.62 3.73 -7.80
C LEU A 19 6.14 4.50 -8.99
N ASN A 20 5.62 4.21 -10.19
CA ASN A 20 6.19 4.76 -11.41
C ASN A 20 5.66 6.11 -11.81
N HIS A 21 4.47 6.50 -11.35
CA HIS A 21 3.93 7.70 -11.93
C HIS A 21 3.05 8.55 -11.02
N LYS A 22 2.74 8.11 -9.85
CA LYS A 22 1.79 8.88 -9.05
C LYS A 22 2.45 9.93 -8.22
N ASP A 23 2.06 11.16 -8.50
CA ASP A 23 2.26 12.29 -7.63
C ASP A 23 1.12 12.24 -6.62
N GLU A 24 1.39 12.49 -5.36
CA GLU A 24 0.36 12.45 -4.32
C GLU A 24 -0.77 13.45 -4.57
N THR A 25 -0.51 14.51 -5.35
CA THR A 25 -1.53 15.49 -5.67
C THR A 25 -2.58 14.97 -6.65
N THR A 26 -2.29 13.88 -7.36
CA THR A 26 -3.22 13.30 -8.33
C THR A 26 -4.05 12.16 -7.74
N LEU A 27 -3.78 11.77 -6.49
CA LEU A 27 -4.50 10.68 -5.85
C LEU A 27 -5.88 11.13 -5.37
N LEU A 28 -6.84 10.23 -5.44
CA LEU A 28 -8.23 10.47 -5.04
C LEU A 28 -8.55 9.68 -3.78
N PRO A 29 -9.61 10.05 -3.03
CA PRO A 29 -10.01 9.27 -1.84
C PRO A 29 -10.22 7.79 -2.14
N GLY A 30 -10.68 7.46 -3.36
CA GLY A 30 -10.86 6.08 -3.77
C GLY A 30 -9.57 5.27 -3.84
N ASP A 31 -8.40 5.93 -3.87
CA ASP A 31 -7.12 5.24 -3.85
C ASP A 31 -6.74 4.75 -2.45
N LEU A 32 -7.40 5.27 -1.40
CA LEU A 32 -7.09 4.87 -0.03
C LEU A 32 -7.18 3.36 0.21
N PRO A 33 -8.33 2.71 -0.09
CA PRO A 33 -8.40 1.26 0.15
C PRO A 33 -7.42 0.47 -0.70
N VAL A 34 -7.13 0.94 -1.91
CA VAL A 34 -6.17 0.27 -2.77
C VAL A 34 -4.78 0.33 -2.17
N LEU A 35 -4.35 1.53 -1.75
CA LEU A 35 -3.03 1.69 -1.13
C LEU A 35 -2.92 0.93 0.18
N GLU A 36 -3.99 0.90 0.99
CA GLU A 36 -4.00 0.10 2.22
C GLU A 36 -3.74 -1.37 1.93
N ASP A 37 -4.42 -1.90 0.92
CA ASP A 37 -4.25 -3.30 0.54
C ASP A 37 -2.85 -3.58 0.02
N LEU A 38 -2.28 -2.66 -0.76
CA LEU A 38 -0.93 -2.82 -1.27
C LEU A 38 0.10 -2.84 -0.14
N VAL A 39 -0.02 -1.92 0.81
CA VAL A 39 0.90 -1.87 1.94
C VAL A 39 0.77 -3.15 2.77
N ARG A 40 -0.46 -3.60 3.06
CA ARG A 40 -0.68 -4.85 3.80
C ARG A 40 -0.09 -6.05 3.08
N PHE A 41 -0.27 -6.12 1.77
CA PHE A 41 0.24 -7.22 0.97
C PHE A 41 1.78 -7.28 1.04
N HIS A 42 2.45 -6.14 0.87
CA HIS A 42 3.91 -6.13 0.90
C HIS A 42 4.45 -6.38 2.30
N GLU A 43 3.73 -5.95 3.36
CA GLU A 43 4.08 -6.34 4.72
C GLU A 43 4.02 -7.84 4.90
N TYR A 44 2.97 -8.47 4.38
CA TYR A 44 2.81 -9.91 4.45
C TYR A 44 3.97 -10.62 3.76
N ARG A 45 4.35 -10.18 2.56
CA ARG A 45 5.47 -10.75 1.84
C ARG A 45 6.78 -10.58 2.60
N TYR A 46 6.96 -9.46 3.24
CA TYR A 46 8.19 -9.15 3.97
C TYR A 46 8.28 -9.90 5.30
N TYR A 47 7.24 -9.79 6.12
CA TYR A 47 7.30 -10.29 7.50
C TYR A 47 6.87 -11.73 7.65
N VAL A 48 5.91 -12.19 6.86
CA VAL A 48 5.39 -13.55 6.98
C VAL A 48 6.13 -14.51 6.05
N LEU A 49 6.28 -14.15 4.78
CA LEU A 49 6.92 -15.01 3.80
C LEU A 49 8.43 -14.81 3.71
N ASN A 50 8.92 -13.69 4.23
CA ASN A 50 10.33 -13.32 4.14
C ASN A 50 10.81 -13.33 2.68
N ASP A 51 9.95 -12.87 1.79
CA ASP A 51 10.20 -12.91 0.35
C ASP A 51 9.54 -11.69 -0.32
N PRO A 52 10.09 -10.49 -0.08
CA PRO A 52 9.50 -9.27 -0.62
C PRO A 52 9.61 -9.20 -2.14
N LEU A 53 8.58 -8.62 -2.76
CA LEU A 53 8.54 -8.41 -4.20
C LEU A 53 9.08 -7.05 -4.62
N ILE A 54 9.20 -6.13 -3.67
CA ILE A 54 9.70 -4.78 -3.93
C ILE A 54 10.78 -4.47 -2.92
N SER A 55 11.57 -3.44 -3.21
CA SER A 55 12.65 -3.02 -2.32
C SER A 55 12.09 -2.28 -1.10
N ASP A 56 12.92 -2.13 -0.06
CA ASP A 56 12.56 -1.36 1.12
C ASP A 56 12.24 0.09 0.75
N PHE A 57 12.99 0.64 -0.20
CA PHE A 57 12.76 2.00 -0.70
C PHE A 57 11.37 2.10 -1.36
N GLU A 58 11.02 1.12 -2.17
CA GLU A 58 9.73 1.11 -2.85
C GLU A 58 8.58 0.93 -1.85
N TYR A 59 8.77 0.06 -0.87
CA TYR A 59 7.77 -0.12 0.17
C TYR A 59 7.55 1.18 0.95
N ASP A 60 8.63 1.85 1.33
CA ASP A 60 8.56 3.11 2.05
C ASP A 60 7.81 4.17 1.23
N ARG A 61 8.03 4.18 -0.07
CA ARG A 61 7.34 5.12 -0.94
C ARG A 61 5.82 4.86 -0.97
N LEU A 62 5.41 3.61 -1.07
CA LEU A 62 3.97 3.26 -1.01
C LEU A 62 3.37 3.66 0.34
N TYR A 63 4.09 3.40 1.40
CA TYR A 63 3.65 3.74 2.75
C TYR A 63 3.44 5.25 2.89
N LYS A 64 4.39 6.03 2.38
CA LYS A 64 4.30 7.49 2.46
C LYS A 64 3.19 8.06 1.59
N LEU A 65 2.93 7.44 0.44
CA LEU A 65 1.78 7.84 -0.37
C LEU A 65 0.48 7.63 0.40
N LEU A 66 0.36 6.50 1.07
CA LEU A 66 -0.81 6.21 1.89
C LEU A 66 -0.96 7.22 3.02
N GLU A 67 0.12 7.51 3.75
CA GLU A 67 0.09 8.49 4.82
C GLU A 67 -0.35 9.87 4.34
N ALA A 68 0.21 10.31 3.22
CA ALA A 68 -0.11 11.62 2.66
C ALA A 68 -1.58 11.70 2.28
N LEU A 69 -2.10 10.64 1.68
CA LEU A 69 -3.50 10.61 1.26
C LEU A 69 -4.44 10.57 2.47
N GLU A 70 -4.05 9.87 3.53
CA GLU A 70 -4.83 9.84 4.76
C GLU A 70 -4.92 11.21 5.42
N LYS A 71 -3.84 11.97 5.36
CA LYS A 71 -3.84 13.34 5.91
C LYS A 71 -4.78 14.26 5.15
N LYS A 72 -4.91 14.05 3.85
CA LYS A 72 -5.84 14.84 3.01
C LYS A 72 -7.29 14.45 3.24
N HIS A 73 -7.54 13.20 3.57
CA HIS A 73 -8.89 12.66 3.69
C HIS A 73 -9.08 11.88 4.99
N PRO A 74 -8.93 12.55 6.14
CA PRO A 74 -9.00 11.85 7.43
C PRO A 74 -10.35 11.16 7.68
N ALA A 75 -11.43 11.73 7.16
CA ALA A 75 -12.75 11.14 7.34
C ALA A 75 -12.93 9.84 6.56
N SER A 76 -12.13 9.64 5.50
CA SER A 76 -12.19 8.44 4.66
C SER A 76 -11.15 7.40 5.07
N THR A 77 -10.29 7.73 6.02
CA THR A 77 -9.23 6.83 6.46
C THR A 77 -9.79 5.72 7.34
N SER A 78 -9.43 4.48 7.01
CA SER A 78 -9.86 3.33 7.80
C SER A 78 -9.15 3.29 9.15
N PRO A 79 -9.86 2.99 10.24
CA PRO A 79 -9.20 2.81 11.55
C PRO A 79 -8.27 1.61 11.59
N THR A 80 -8.39 0.70 10.62
CA THR A 80 -7.53 -0.49 10.52
C THR A 80 -6.40 -0.33 9.51
N SER A 81 -6.17 0.89 9.01
CA SER A 81 -5.09 1.15 8.08
C SER A 81 -3.73 0.72 8.67
N PRO A 82 -2.84 0.15 7.85
CA PRO A 82 -1.51 -0.23 8.34
C PRO A 82 -0.70 0.94 8.91
N THR A 83 -1.01 2.17 8.52
CA THR A 83 -0.33 3.35 9.10
C THR A 83 -0.77 3.64 10.53
N LYS A 84 -1.88 3.06 10.98
CA LYS A 84 -2.41 3.26 12.33
C LYS A 84 -1.84 2.26 13.33
N ARG A 85 -1.11 1.28 12.86
CA ARG A 85 -0.54 0.27 13.76
C ARG A 85 0.64 0.83 14.53
N VAL A 86 0.66 0.51 15.81
CA VAL A 86 1.80 0.84 16.67
C VAL A 86 2.68 -0.40 16.72
N SER A 87 3.90 -0.22 16.34
CA SER A 87 4.87 -1.32 16.36
C SER A 87 5.44 -1.51 17.76
#